data_a7184929b14c962b10db834c261a2b6b
#
_entry.id   a7184929b14c962b10db834c261a2b6b
#
_cell.length_a   1.000
_cell.length_b   1.000
_cell.length_c   1.000
_cell.angle_alpha   90.00
_cell.angle_beta   90.00
_cell.angle_gamma   90.00
#
_symmetry.space_group_name_H-M   'P 1'
#
loop_
_entity.id
_entity.type
_entity.pdbx_description
1 polymer ?
#
loop_
_entity_poly.entity_id
_entity_poly.type
_entity_poly.pdbx_seq_one_letter_code
_entity_poly.pdbx_strand_id
1 'polypeptide(L)'
;MKHYKGYLIDLDGTMYKGSDEIDGAKQFIDYLNEKDIPHLFVTNNSTKVPSDVVKKLASFGIEAKPEEVITSALATAGYIKKENPNASIYVIGEGGIRTALLDAGLTLIDDTHVDYVVVGLDTNVNYEKFAQATLGVRNGAKFISTNQDISIPNERGFLPGNGAITSVITVSTQVQPTFIGKPQPIIMDMAMDILKLPKDEVAMVGDLYETDIMSGINAGIDTIHVQTGVTSKEELAQKETQPTYTFKDLNDVLNELEG
;
A
#
# COMPACT_ATOMS: atom_id res chain seq x y z
N MET A 1 -10.26 24.53 -1.08
CA MET A 1 -9.48 23.51 -0.32
C MET A 1 -8.18 24.10 0.21
N LYS A 2 -7.58 23.53 1.29
CA LYS A 2 -6.21 23.88 1.74
C LYS A 2 -5.17 23.46 0.70
N HIS A 3 -4.18 24.31 0.44
CA HIS A 3 -3.04 23.97 -0.41
C HIS A 3 -1.99 23.21 0.41
N TYR A 4 -1.75 21.95 0.06
CA TYR A 4 -0.74 21.11 0.70
C TYR A 4 0.62 21.27 -0.01
N LYS A 5 1.70 21.06 0.73
CA LYS A 5 3.06 21.08 0.17
C LYS A 5 3.54 19.69 -0.27
N GLY A 6 2.77 18.64 0.00
CA GLY A 6 3.05 17.29 -0.46
C GLY A 6 1.83 16.41 -0.46
N TYR A 7 1.84 15.37 -1.29
CA TYR A 7 0.74 14.43 -1.42
C TYR A 7 1.22 12.98 -1.33
N LEU A 8 0.46 12.16 -0.60
CA LEU A 8 0.52 10.71 -0.67
C LEU A 8 -0.70 10.25 -1.46
N ILE A 9 -0.50 9.43 -2.49
CA ILE A 9 -1.54 9.16 -3.48
C ILE A 9 -1.68 7.65 -3.65
N ASP A 10 -2.90 7.13 -3.49
CA ASP A 10 -3.21 5.76 -3.84
C ASP A 10 -3.19 5.54 -5.36
N LEU A 11 -3.20 4.30 -5.79
CA LEU A 11 -3.11 3.91 -7.20
C LEU A 11 -4.44 3.36 -7.76
N ASP A 12 -4.85 2.16 -7.33
CA ASP A 12 -6.00 1.46 -7.93
C ASP A 12 -7.32 2.00 -7.39
N GLY A 13 -8.09 2.64 -8.23
CA GLY A 13 -9.30 3.39 -7.87
C GLY A 13 -9.08 4.90 -7.81
N THR A 14 -7.81 5.35 -7.76
CA THR A 14 -7.43 6.77 -7.68
C THR A 14 -6.72 7.26 -8.95
N MET A 15 -5.66 6.57 -9.39
CA MET A 15 -4.92 6.92 -10.60
C MET A 15 -5.40 6.15 -11.85
N TYR A 16 -5.85 4.93 -11.65
CA TYR A 16 -6.42 4.05 -12.68
C TYR A 16 -7.35 3.03 -12.02
N LYS A 17 -8.16 2.31 -12.80
CA LYS A 17 -9.01 1.22 -12.33
C LYS A 17 -8.78 -0.02 -13.19
N GLY A 18 -7.99 -0.96 -12.65
CA GLY A 18 -7.55 -2.12 -13.44
C GLY A 18 -6.75 -1.69 -14.68
N SER A 19 -7.35 -1.83 -15.89
CA SER A 19 -6.79 -1.39 -17.18
C SER A 19 -7.33 -0.04 -17.67
N ASP A 20 -8.27 0.56 -16.94
CA ASP A 20 -8.98 1.75 -17.38
C ASP A 20 -8.37 3.02 -16.76
N GLU A 21 -8.31 4.08 -17.55
CA GLU A 21 -7.92 5.42 -17.09
C GLU A 21 -8.97 6.01 -16.14
N ILE A 22 -8.51 6.73 -15.13
CA ILE A 22 -9.37 7.62 -14.32
C ILE A 22 -9.17 9.04 -14.82
N ASP A 23 -10.27 9.68 -15.19
CA ASP A 23 -10.27 11.05 -15.67
C ASP A 23 -9.75 12.03 -14.60
N GLY A 24 -8.89 12.95 -15.02
CA GLY A 24 -8.22 13.90 -14.12
C GLY A 24 -6.94 13.38 -13.46
N ALA A 25 -6.67 12.06 -13.49
CA ALA A 25 -5.50 11.49 -12.80
C ALA A 25 -4.17 12.00 -13.38
N LYS A 26 -4.05 11.94 -14.72
CA LYS A 26 -2.87 12.47 -15.41
C LYS A 26 -2.70 13.97 -15.16
N GLN A 27 -3.76 14.73 -15.33
CA GLN A 27 -3.75 16.19 -15.16
C GLN A 27 -3.35 16.60 -13.74
N PHE A 28 -3.79 15.84 -12.73
CA PHE A 28 -3.42 16.08 -11.34
C PHE A 28 -1.91 15.88 -11.11
N ILE A 29 -1.33 14.81 -11.64
CA ILE A 29 0.12 14.58 -11.53
C ILE A 29 0.93 15.60 -12.35
N ASP A 30 0.47 15.95 -13.56
CA ASP A 30 1.08 17.01 -14.37
C ASP A 30 1.12 18.33 -13.59
N TYR A 31 0.00 18.71 -12.94
CA TYR A 31 -0.06 19.92 -12.09
C TYR A 31 0.95 19.86 -10.94
N LEU A 32 1.03 18.74 -10.21
CA LEU A 32 1.99 18.58 -9.12
C LEU A 32 3.44 18.72 -9.61
N ASN A 33 3.75 18.11 -10.75
CA ASN A 33 5.07 18.18 -11.39
C ASN A 33 5.40 19.62 -11.86
N GLU A 34 4.45 20.31 -12.51
CA GLU A 34 4.64 21.70 -12.97
C GLU A 34 4.84 22.70 -11.82
N LYS A 35 4.26 22.42 -10.66
CA LYS A 35 4.39 23.24 -9.45
C LYS A 35 5.51 22.80 -8.51
N ASP A 36 6.31 21.80 -8.90
CA ASP A 36 7.35 21.19 -8.06
C ASP A 36 6.82 20.74 -6.68
N ILE A 37 5.57 20.24 -6.62
CA ILE A 37 4.98 19.75 -5.39
C ILE A 37 5.36 18.27 -5.23
N PRO A 38 6.13 17.90 -4.19
CA PRO A 38 6.54 16.52 -3.96
C PRO A 38 5.34 15.62 -3.67
N HIS A 39 5.34 14.46 -4.28
CA HIS A 39 4.30 13.46 -4.07
C HIS A 39 4.88 12.05 -4.12
N LEU A 40 4.19 11.11 -3.46
CA LEU A 40 4.54 9.70 -3.47
C LEU A 40 3.29 8.87 -3.74
N PHE A 41 3.43 7.87 -4.57
CA PHE A 41 2.41 6.84 -4.76
C PHE A 41 2.55 5.78 -3.68
N VAL A 42 1.47 5.51 -2.92
CA VAL A 42 1.47 4.60 -1.78
C VAL A 42 0.46 3.48 -2.00
N THR A 43 0.95 2.26 -2.23
CA THR A 43 0.10 1.11 -2.56
C THR A 43 0.29 -0.09 -1.64
N ASN A 44 -0.81 -0.81 -1.37
CA ASN A 44 -0.78 -2.11 -0.67
C ASN A 44 -0.27 -3.26 -1.54
N ASN A 45 0.01 -3.02 -2.82
CA ASN A 45 0.52 -4.05 -3.72
C ASN A 45 1.91 -4.53 -3.25
N SER A 46 2.04 -5.84 -3.04
CA SER A 46 3.30 -6.50 -2.66
C SER A 46 3.89 -7.38 -3.78
N THR A 47 3.20 -7.47 -4.94
CA THR A 47 3.62 -8.38 -6.02
C THR A 47 4.54 -7.71 -7.04
N LYS A 48 4.50 -6.37 -7.16
CA LYS A 48 5.22 -5.59 -8.15
C LYS A 48 6.37 -4.81 -7.52
N VAL A 49 7.45 -4.66 -8.27
CA VAL A 49 8.52 -3.72 -7.93
C VAL A 49 8.16 -2.29 -8.40
N PRO A 50 8.74 -1.23 -7.82
CA PRO A 50 8.43 0.15 -8.20
C PRO A 50 8.53 0.43 -9.70
N SER A 51 9.53 -0.12 -10.39
CA SER A 51 9.71 0.06 -11.83
C SER A 51 8.55 -0.50 -12.67
N ASP A 52 7.86 -1.55 -12.19
CA ASP A 52 6.70 -2.10 -12.90
C ASP A 52 5.44 -1.24 -12.64
N VAL A 53 5.33 -0.65 -11.46
CA VAL A 53 4.30 0.36 -11.16
C VAL A 53 4.47 1.59 -12.05
N VAL A 54 5.70 2.10 -12.18
CA VAL A 54 6.02 3.22 -13.07
C VAL A 54 5.66 2.90 -14.54
N LYS A 55 5.99 1.71 -15.04
CA LYS A 55 5.58 1.28 -16.39
C LYS A 55 4.06 1.28 -16.56
N LYS A 56 3.33 0.84 -15.53
CA LYS A 56 1.87 0.85 -15.55
C LYS A 56 1.33 2.29 -15.57
N LEU A 57 1.84 3.19 -14.74
CA LEU A 57 1.48 4.62 -14.75
C LEU A 57 1.77 5.26 -16.12
N ALA A 58 2.94 4.96 -16.70
CA ALA A 58 3.30 5.44 -18.02
C ALA A 58 2.36 4.98 -19.14
N SER A 59 1.73 3.79 -19.01
CA SER A 59 0.71 3.33 -19.98
C SER A 59 -0.56 4.19 -19.98
N PHE A 60 -0.80 4.95 -18.90
CA PHE A 60 -1.86 5.95 -18.76
C PHE A 60 -1.36 7.38 -18.99
N GLY A 61 -0.12 7.55 -19.49
CA GLY A 61 0.49 8.87 -19.72
C GLY A 61 0.86 9.60 -18.43
N ILE A 62 0.87 8.93 -17.28
CA ILE A 62 1.27 9.49 -15.99
C ILE A 62 2.78 9.31 -15.82
N GLU A 63 3.51 10.43 -15.70
CA GLU A 63 4.94 10.43 -15.48
C GLU A 63 5.26 10.23 -13.99
N ALA A 64 6.10 9.23 -13.69
CA ALA A 64 6.52 8.90 -12.33
C ALA A 64 7.91 8.26 -12.34
N LYS A 65 8.60 8.30 -11.19
CA LYS A 65 9.90 7.66 -10.98
C LYS A 65 9.80 6.54 -9.95
N PRO A 66 10.66 5.50 -10.02
CA PRO A 66 10.63 4.40 -9.05
C PRO A 66 10.76 4.85 -7.60
N GLU A 67 11.53 5.90 -7.32
CA GLU A 67 11.70 6.48 -5.97
C GLU A 67 10.47 7.21 -5.44
N GLU A 68 9.50 7.50 -6.29
CA GLU A 68 8.20 8.09 -5.92
C GLU A 68 7.16 7.01 -5.57
N VAL A 69 7.51 5.72 -5.68
CA VAL A 69 6.58 4.60 -5.45
C VAL A 69 6.91 3.86 -4.17
N ILE A 70 6.00 3.89 -3.21
CA ILE A 70 6.06 3.14 -1.95
C ILE A 70 5.08 1.97 -2.02
N THR A 71 5.61 0.76 -2.08
CA THR A 71 4.80 -0.46 -2.00
C THR A 71 4.80 -1.02 -0.60
N SER A 72 3.78 -1.81 -0.24
CA SER A 72 3.79 -2.54 1.03
C SER A 72 4.98 -3.52 1.13
N ALA A 73 5.52 -3.97 0.00
CA ALA A 73 6.73 -4.78 -0.06
C ALA A 73 7.96 -4.00 0.41
N LEU A 74 8.18 -2.78 -0.11
CA LEU A 74 9.28 -1.91 0.31
C LEU A 74 9.17 -1.54 1.79
N ALA A 75 7.96 -1.18 2.24
CA ALA A 75 7.72 -0.84 3.63
C ALA A 75 7.99 -2.04 4.56
N THR A 76 7.62 -3.26 4.14
CA THR A 76 7.92 -4.49 4.89
C THR A 76 9.44 -4.73 5.00
N ALA A 77 10.14 -4.62 3.88
CA ALA A 77 11.61 -4.80 3.87
C ALA A 77 12.31 -3.75 4.74
N GLY A 78 11.92 -2.49 4.63
CA GLY A 78 12.45 -1.38 5.45
C GLY A 78 12.18 -1.58 6.95
N TYR A 79 10.96 -2.00 7.31
CA TYR A 79 10.58 -2.30 8.69
C TYR A 79 11.46 -3.39 9.29
N ILE A 80 11.62 -4.53 8.61
CA ILE A 80 12.44 -5.65 9.09
C ILE A 80 13.91 -5.24 9.16
N LYS A 81 14.43 -4.55 8.12
CA LYS A 81 15.82 -4.09 8.08
C LYS A 81 16.19 -3.18 9.23
N LYS A 82 15.28 -2.29 9.62
CA LYS A 82 15.44 -1.39 10.76
C LYS A 82 15.47 -2.15 12.09
N GLU A 83 14.67 -3.20 12.22
CA GLU A 83 14.55 -3.99 13.44
C GLU A 83 15.67 -5.03 13.59
N ASN A 84 15.96 -5.78 12.52
CA ASN A 84 17.01 -6.79 12.45
C ASN A 84 17.72 -6.77 11.09
N PRO A 85 18.85 -6.06 10.96
CA PRO A 85 19.56 -5.89 9.69
C PRO A 85 20.07 -7.20 9.04
N ASN A 86 20.19 -8.28 9.78
CA ASN A 86 20.70 -9.56 9.33
C ASN A 86 19.64 -10.68 9.38
N ALA A 87 18.37 -10.31 9.37
CA ALA A 87 17.27 -11.25 9.53
C ALA A 87 17.26 -12.34 8.47
N SER A 88 16.97 -13.57 8.92
CA SER A 88 16.58 -14.70 8.09
C SER A 88 15.05 -14.73 7.96
N ILE A 89 14.54 -14.97 6.74
CA ILE A 89 13.13 -14.82 6.42
C ILE A 89 12.63 -16.00 5.60
N TYR A 90 11.54 -16.62 6.07
CA TYR A 90 10.67 -17.43 5.22
C TYR A 90 9.59 -16.53 4.62
N VAL A 91 9.40 -16.57 3.29
CA VAL A 91 8.43 -15.68 2.62
C VAL A 91 7.45 -16.45 1.75
N ILE A 92 6.15 -16.24 2.00
CA ILE A 92 5.07 -16.47 1.03
C ILE A 92 4.88 -15.14 0.30
N GLY A 93 4.97 -15.14 -1.03
CA GLY A 93 4.81 -13.93 -1.81
C GLY A 93 5.47 -14.01 -3.18
N GLU A 94 5.03 -13.15 -4.08
CA GLU A 94 5.53 -13.04 -5.45
C GLU A 94 6.80 -12.17 -5.54
N GLY A 95 7.22 -11.86 -6.79
CA GLY A 95 8.48 -11.18 -7.08
C GLY A 95 8.71 -9.87 -6.33
N GLY A 96 7.68 -9.04 -6.18
CA GLY A 96 7.82 -7.72 -5.54
C GLY A 96 8.36 -7.79 -4.12
N ILE A 97 7.72 -8.59 -3.24
CA ILE A 97 8.19 -8.72 -1.85
C ILE A 97 9.55 -9.42 -1.76
N ARG A 98 9.78 -10.45 -2.59
CA ARG A 98 11.07 -11.15 -2.60
C ARG A 98 12.21 -10.22 -3.00
N THR A 99 12.01 -9.44 -4.06
CA THR A 99 13.00 -8.44 -4.52
C THR A 99 13.25 -7.39 -3.45
N ALA A 100 12.19 -6.83 -2.86
CA ALA A 100 12.35 -5.79 -1.81
C ALA A 100 13.16 -6.29 -0.61
N LEU A 101 12.92 -7.53 -0.15
CA LEU A 101 13.67 -8.13 0.96
C LEU A 101 15.14 -8.36 0.60
N LEU A 102 15.43 -8.89 -0.61
CA LEU A 102 16.79 -9.13 -1.08
C LEU A 102 17.57 -7.82 -1.30
N ASP A 103 16.95 -6.81 -1.91
CA ASP A 103 17.56 -5.50 -2.15
C ASP A 103 17.87 -4.76 -0.83
N ALA A 104 17.06 -5.00 0.21
CA ALA A 104 17.37 -4.55 1.56
C ALA A 104 18.55 -5.32 2.22
N GLY A 105 19.10 -6.33 1.56
CA GLY A 105 20.19 -7.16 2.08
C GLY A 105 19.74 -8.11 3.19
N LEU A 106 18.47 -8.56 3.15
CA LEU A 106 17.93 -9.58 4.04
C LEU A 106 18.07 -10.97 3.41
N THR A 107 18.09 -12.02 4.23
CA THR A 107 18.35 -13.37 3.75
C THR A 107 17.06 -14.18 3.67
N LEU A 108 16.69 -14.64 2.47
CA LEU A 108 15.55 -15.54 2.28
C LEU A 108 16.00 -16.99 2.45
N ILE A 109 15.31 -17.73 3.31
CA ILE A 109 15.64 -19.14 3.63
C ILE A 109 14.36 -19.96 3.53
N ASP A 110 14.48 -21.12 2.92
CA ASP A 110 13.39 -22.12 2.84
C ASP A 110 13.53 -23.11 4.03
N ASP A 111 13.31 -22.58 5.24
CA ASP A 111 13.41 -23.30 6.51
C ASP A 111 12.36 -22.75 7.49
N THR A 112 12.02 -23.53 8.51
CA THR A 112 11.13 -23.15 9.60
C THR A 112 11.83 -22.50 10.80
N HIS A 113 13.18 -22.50 10.83
CA HIS A 113 13.98 -21.83 11.86
C HIS A 113 14.52 -20.52 11.29
N VAL A 114 13.65 -19.50 11.28
CA VAL A 114 13.91 -18.17 10.75
C VAL A 114 13.52 -17.10 11.77
N ASP A 115 14.05 -15.89 11.58
CA ASP A 115 13.70 -14.76 12.45
C ASP A 115 12.28 -14.23 12.14
N TYR A 116 11.90 -14.27 10.86
CA TYR A 116 10.60 -13.75 10.39
C TYR A 116 9.92 -14.71 9.41
N VAL A 117 8.61 -14.80 9.53
CA VAL A 117 7.70 -15.30 8.50
C VAL A 117 6.97 -14.09 7.90
N VAL A 118 7.17 -13.87 6.61
CA VAL A 118 6.55 -12.76 5.86
C VAL A 118 5.52 -13.32 4.89
N VAL A 119 4.32 -12.73 4.91
CA VAL A 119 3.25 -13.09 3.98
C VAL A 119 2.88 -11.88 3.13
N GLY A 120 3.06 -12.01 1.84
CA GLY A 120 2.55 -11.15 0.78
C GLY A 120 1.65 -11.95 -0.16
N LEU A 121 0.96 -11.27 -1.07
CA LEU A 121 0.10 -11.93 -2.04
C LEU A 121 0.91 -12.91 -2.89
N ASP A 122 0.42 -14.15 -2.97
CA ASP A 122 0.99 -15.24 -3.77
C ASP A 122 -0.15 -16.03 -4.43
N THR A 123 -0.32 -15.84 -5.73
CA THR A 123 -1.36 -16.53 -6.51
C THR A 123 -1.05 -18.02 -6.74
N ASN A 124 0.18 -18.45 -6.42
CA ASN A 124 0.64 -19.84 -6.49
C ASN A 124 0.87 -20.44 -5.08
N VAL A 125 0.21 -19.90 -4.06
CA VAL A 125 0.27 -20.45 -2.71
C VAL A 125 -0.32 -21.87 -2.67
N ASN A 126 0.28 -22.74 -1.88
CA ASN A 126 -0.14 -24.12 -1.72
C ASN A 126 0.00 -24.57 -0.26
N TYR A 127 -0.47 -25.79 0.05
CA TYR A 127 -0.45 -26.32 1.40
C TYR A 127 0.94 -26.33 2.04
N GLU A 128 1.98 -26.72 1.27
CA GLU A 128 3.35 -26.79 1.78
C GLU A 128 3.87 -25.42 2.21
N LYS A 129 3.61 -24.37 1.42
CA LYS A 129 3.97 -23.00 1.81
C LYS A 129 3.29 -22.58 3.11
N PHE A 130 2.00 -22.93 3.28
CA PHE A 130 1.28 -22.67 4.53
C PHE A 130 1.84 -23.48 5.71
N ALA A 131 2.20 -24.75 5.49
CA ALA A 131 2.78 -25.61 6.52
C ALA A 131 4.12 -25.05 7.02
N GLN A 132 5.02 -24.67 6.11
CA GLN A 132 6.32 -24.07 6.44
C GLN A 132 6.14 -22.76 7.21
N ALA A 133 5.29 -21.87 6.73
CA ALA A 133 4.99 -20.59 7.42
C ALA A 133 4.42 -20.84 8.84
N THR A 134 3.46 -21.77 8.96
CA THR A 134 2.86 -22.14 10.25
C THR A 134 3.89 -22.68 11.23
N LEU A 135 4.78 -23.57 10.77
CA LEU A 135 5.85 -24.12 11.59
C LEU A 135 6.85 -23.02 11.99
N GLY A 136 7.22 -22.14 11.07
CA GLY A 136 8.10 -21.00 11.35
C GLY A 136 7.54 -20.11 12.48
N VAL A 137 6.28 -19.71 12.39
CA VAL A 137 5.61 -18.93 13.44
C VAL A 137 5.57 -19.68 14.76
N ARG A 138 5.26 -20.99 14.76
CA ARG A 138 5.25 -21.82 15.96
C ARG A 138 6.63 -22.02 16.57
N ASN A 139 7.69 -21.97 15.76
CA ASN A 139 9.08 -22.00 16.22
C ASN A 139 9.57 -20.64 16.76
N GLY A 140 8.71 -19.63 16.78
CA GLY A 140 8.99 -18.34 17.40
C GLY A 140 9.39 -17.23 16.43
N ALA A 141 9.32 -17.45 15.11
CA ALA A 141 9.50 -16.40 14.14
C ALA A 141 8.48 -15.27 14.31
N LYS A 142 8.89 -14.02 14.14
CA LYS A 142 7.97 -12.89 14.09
C LYS A 142 7.11 -12.98 12.83
N PHE A 143 5.80 -12.83 13.01
CA PHE A 143 4.84 -12.95 11.93
C PHE A 143 4.49 -11.58 11.35
N ILE A 144 4.82 -11.35 10.07
CA ILE A 144 4.59 -10.11 9.32
C ILE A 144 3.66 -10.39 8.15
N SER A 145 2.72 -9.49 7.88
CA SER A 145 1.89 -9.51 6.67
C SER A 145 1.98 -8.16 5.96
N THR A 146 2.15 -8.17 4.63
CA THR A 146 2.34 -6.94 3.84
C THR A 146 1.12 -6.04 3.86
N ASN A 147 -0.10 -6.59 3.94
CA ASN A 147 -1.36 -5.86 4.08
C ASN A 147 -2.48 -6.79 4.57
N GLN A 148 -3.60 -6.20 4.95
CA GLN A 148 -4.77 -6.92 5.49
C GLN A 148 -5.94 -7.06 4.49
N ASP A 149 -5.74 -6.75 3.21
CA ASP A 149 -6.79 -6.73 2.19
C ASP A 149 -7.38 -8.14 2.03
N ILE A 150 -8.65 -8.31 2.39
CA ILE A 150 -9.32 -9.62 2.38
C ILE A 150 -9.64 -10.09 0.96
N SER A 151 -9.85 -9.15 0.04
CA SER A 151 -10.15 -9.42 -1.36
C SER A 151 -9.51 -8.38 -2.26
N ILE A 152 -9.26 -8.79 -3.51
CA ILE A 152 -8.77 -7.91 -4.57
C ILE A 152 -9.75 -7.96 -5.75
N PRO A 153 -10.14 -6.81 -6.31
CA PRO A 153 -10.96 -6.78 -7.52
C PRO A 153 -10.15 -7.29 -8.72
N ASN A 154 -10.83 -8.04 -9.57
CA ASN A 154 -10.27 -8.59 -10.81
C ASN A 154 -11.40 -8.71 -11.84
N GLU A 155 -11.09 -8.86 -13.12
CA GLU A 155 -12.05 -9.06 -14.20
C GLU A 155 -12.98 -10.27 -13.97
N ARG A 156 -12.55 -11.25 -13.18
CA ARG A 156 -13.32 -12.43 -12.77
C ARG A 156 -14.21 -12.19 -11.56
N GLY A 157 -14.11 -11.02 -10.92
CA GLY A 157 -14.77 -10.68 -9.65
C GLY A 157 -13.79 -10.44 -8.51
N PHE A 158 -14.24 -10.57 -7.27
CA PHE A 158 -13.40 -10.43 -6.08
C PHE A 158 -12.65 -11.73 -5.79
N LEU A 159 -11.33 -11.69 -5.88
CA LEU A 159 -10.45 -12.81 -5.55
C LEU A 159 -9.87 -12.67 -4.13
N PRO A 160 -9.40 -13.77 -3.50
CA PRO A 160 -8.76 -13.70 -2.19
C PRO A 160 -7.55 -12.75 -2.21
N GLY A 161 -7.55 -11.78 -1.30
CA GLY A 161 -6.44 -10.87 -1.06
C GLY A 161 -5.39 -11.45 -0.11
N ASN A 162 -4.38 -10.67 0.19
CA ASN A 162 -3.30 -11.08 1.08
C ASN A 162 -3.79 -11.35 2.53
N GLY A 163 -4.76 -10.58 3.01
CA GLY A 163 -5.38 -10.82 4.32
C GLY A 163 -6.03 -12.21 4.41
N ALA A 164 -6.66 -12.68 3.32
CA ALA A 164 -7.23 -14.04 3.27
C ALA A 164 -6.14 -15.12 3.32
N ILE A 165 -5.02 -14.94 2.59
CA ILE A 165 -3.85 -15.84 2.65
C ILE A 165 -3.25 -15.83 4.06
N THR A 166 -3.06 -14.67 4.66
CA THR A 166 -2.54 -14.47 6.01
C THR A 166 -3.43 -15.18 7.06
N SER A 167 -4.75 -15.16 6.88
CA SER A 167 -5.70 -15.76 7.83
C SER A 167 -5.48 -17.26 8.04
N VAL A 168 -5.00 -17.98 7.05
CA VAL A 168 -4.69 -19.42 7.15
C VAL A 168 -3.65 -19.66 8.25
N ILE A 169 -2.57 -18.86 8.26
CA ILE A 169 -1.50 -18.96 9.26
C ILE A 169 -1.99 -18.44 10.62
N THR A 170 -2.72 -17.32 10.63
CA THR A 170 -3.31 -16.77 11.86
C THR A 170 -4.21 -17.77 12.56
N VAL A 171 -5.11 -18.42 11.83
CA VAL A 171 -6.03 -19.42 12.38
C VAL A 171 -5.29 -20.66 12.88
N SER A 172 -4.29 -21.14 12.11
CA SER A 172 -3.56 -22.35 12.48
C SER A 172 -2.57 -22.15 13.63
N THR A 173 -2.06 -20.95 13.85
CA THR A 173 -1.07 -20.65 14.91
C THR A 173 -1.67 -19.94 16.12
N GLN A 174 -2.81 -19.27 15.98
CA GLN A 174 -3.42 -18.34 16.94
C GLN A 174 -2.54 -17.09 17.20
N VAL A 175 -1.61 -16.79 16.29
CA VAL A 175 -0.73 -15.61 16.36
C VAL A 175 -1.21 -14.58 15.34
N GLN A 176 -1.37 -13.33 15.77
CA GLN A 176 -1.70 -12.21 14.87
C GLN A 176 -0.43 -11.68 14.23
N PRO A 177 -0.44 -11.36 12.92
CA PRO A 177 0.70 -10.73 12.28
C PRO A 177 0.79 -9.24 12.63
N THR A 178 1.98 -8.68 12.48
CA THR A 178 2.11 -7.24 12.28
C THR A 178 1.81 -6.93 10.82
N PHE A 179 0.74 -6.18 10.57
CA PHE A 179 0.41 -5.66 9.25
C PHE A 179 1.20 -4.39 8.95
N ILE A 180 1.70 -4.27 7.72
CA ILE A 180 2.58 -3.15 7.32
C ILE A 180 1.85 -2.10 6.48
N GLY A 181 1.09 -2.54 5.47
CA GLY A 181 0.39 -1.68 4.51
C GLY A 181 -0.76 -0.89 5.11
N LYS A 182 -1.33 0.02 4.33
CA LYS A 182 -2.53 0.79 4.70
C LYS A 182 -3.64 -0.14 5.24
N PRO A 183 -4.38 0.25 6.26
CA PRO A 183 -4.39 1.54 6.97
C PRO A 183 -3.37 1.66 8.11
N GLN A 184 -2.40 0.76 8.21
CA GLN A 184 -1.41 0.77 9.29
C GLN A 184 -0.44 1.95 9.14
N PRO A 185 0.06 2.50 10.26
CA PRO A 185 0.94 3.67 10.22
C PRO A 185 2.33 3.39 9.64
N ILE A 186 2.79 2.14 9.61
CA ILE A 186 4.16 1.77 9.22
C ILE A 186 4.51 2.23 7.79
N ILE A 187 3.63 1.95 6.82
CA ILE A 187 3.84 2.39 5.44
C ILE A 187 3.77 3.92 5.31
N MET A 188 2.89 4.56 6.09
CA MET A 188 2.73 6.01 6.11
C MET A 188 3.94 6.70 6.74
N ASP A 189 4.48 6.15 7.83
CA ASP A 189 5.69 6.66 8.48
C ASP A 189 6.88 6.63 7.50
N MET A 190 7.03 5.53 6.73
CA MET A 190 8.05 5.46 5.68
C MET A 190 7.85 6.54 4.61
N ALA A 191 6.63 6.76 4.16
CA ALA A 191 6.31 7.77 3.16
C ALA A 191 6.60 9.19 3.69
N MET A 192 6.23 9.49 4.93
CA MET A 192 6.50 10.77 5.58
C MET A 192 8.01 10.99 5.81
N ASP A 193 8.77 9.94 6.16
CA ASP A 193 10.23 10.01 6.29
C ASP A 193 10.91 10.37 4.96
N ILE A 194 10.33 9.98 3.81
CA ILE A 194 10.83 10.31 2.47
C ILE A 194 10.44 11.73 2.07
N LEU A 195 9.17 12.13 2.28
CA LEU A 195 8.69 13.49 1.96
C LEU A 195 9.37 14.56 2.80
N LYS A 196 9.70 14.26 4.06
CA LYS A 196 10.31 15.20 5.03
C LYS A 196 9.52 16.50 5.21
N LEU A 197 8.21 16.41 5.13
CA LEU A 197 7.29 17.52 5.36
C LEU A 197 6.56 17.37 6.68
N PRO A 198 6.14 18.49 7.33
CA PRO A 198 5.24 18.44 8.48
C PRO A 198 3.90 17.77 8.11
N LYS A 199 3.32 17.04 9.06
CA LYS A 199 2.05 16.31 8.85
C LYS A 199 0.90 17.22 8.41
N ASP A 200 0.84 18.41 8.94
CA ASP A 200 -0.16 19.42 8.58
C ASP A 200 0.03 20.04 7.20
N GLU A 201 1.12 19.72 6.51
CA GLU A 201 1.41 20.17 5.15
C GLU A 201 1.23 19.06 4.09
N VAL A 202 0.78 17.86 4.50
CA VAL A 202 0.60 16.69 3.63
C VAL A 202 -0.83 16.22 3.65
N ALA A 203 -1.31 15.73 2.51
CA ALA A 203 -2.60 15.04 2.41
C ALA A 203 -2.46 13.65 1.77
N MET A 204 -3.27 12.69 2.27
CA MET A 204 -3.47 11.39 1.62
C MET A 204 -4.67 11.47 0.68
N VAL A 205 -4.47 11.12 -0.60
CA VAL A 205 -5.50 11.06 -1.63
C VAL A 205 -5.81 9.59 -1.94
N GLY A 206 -7.08 9.21 -1.88
CA GLY A 206 -7.48 7.83 -2.17
C GLY A 206 -8.99 7.66 -2.29
N ASP A 207 -9.42 6.49 -2.76
CA ASP A 207 -10.83 6.16 -3.00
C ASP A 207 -11.42 5.19 -1.97
N LEU A 208 -10.56 4.39 -1.31
CA LEU A 208 -10.99 3.38 -0.36
C LEU A 208 -10.86 3.88 1.08
N TYR A 209 -12.02 4.06 1.73
CA TYR A 209 -12.06 4.56 3.10
C TYR A 209 -11.25 3.70 4.08
N GLU A 210 -11.43 2.37 4.04
CA GLU A 210 -10.86 1.44 5.03
C GLU A 210 -9.32 1.34 4.96
N THR A 211 -8.72 1.73 3.85
CA THR A 211 -7.27 1.72 3.67
C THR A 211 -6.71 3.14 3.58
N ASP A 212 -7.10 3.91 2.56
CA ASP A 212 -6.45 5.18 2.23
C ASP A 212 -6.83 6.27 3.23
N ILE A 213 -8.13 6.47 3.42
CA ILE A 213 -8.61 7.52 4.32
C ILE A 213 -8.21 7.20 5.76
N MET A 214 -8.42 5.95 6.18
CA MET A 214 -8.00 5.52 7.52
C MET A 214 -6.48 5.58 7.71
N SER A 215 -5.66 5.36 6.67
CA SER A 215 -4.21 5.51 6.80
C SER A 215 -3.80 6.96 7.05
N GLY A 216 -4.42 7.92 6.38
CA GLY A 216 -4.21 9.34 6.62
C GLY A 216 -4.65 9.76 8.03
N ILE A 217 -5.86 9.33 8.45
CA ILE A 217 -6.38 9.58 9.80
C ILE A 217 -5.44 9.00 10.87
N ASN A 218 -5.01 7.74 10.71
CA ASN A 218 -4.11 7.06 11.65
C ASN A 218 -2.71 7.71 11.69
N ALA A 219 -2.24 8.23 10.56
CA ALA A 219 -0.98 8.97 10.47
C ALA A 219 -1.10 10.41 10.99
N GLY A 220 -2.30 10.94 11.20
CA GLY A 220 -2.56 12.32 11.62
C GLY A 220 -2.26 13.34 10.53
N ILE A 221 -2.55 13.00 9.27
CA ILE A 221 -2.52 13.90 8.11
C ILE A 221 -3.93 14.11 7.55
N ASP A 222 -4.12 15.19 6.82
CA ASP A 222 -5.38 15.46 6.14
C ASP A 222 -5.65 14.42 5.03
N THR A 223 -6.92 14.20 4.71
CA THR A 223 -7.35 13.19 3.74
C THR A 223 -8.28 13.77 2.67
N ILE A 224 -8.07 13.34 1.44
CA ILE A 224 -8.86 13.72 0.27
C ILE A 224 -9.44 12.43 -0.32
N HIS A 225 -10.73 12.22 -0.12
CA HIS A 225 -11.44 11.10 -0.72
C HIS A 225 -11.95 11.46 -2.11
N VAL A 226 -11.68 10.60 -3.11
CA VAL A 226 -12.22 10.69 -4.47
C VAL A 226 -13.19 9.53 -4.73
N GLN A 227 -14.34 9.81 -5.35
CA GLN A 227 -15.42 8.85 -5.55
C GLN A 227 -15.25 8.05 -6.87
N THR A 228 -14.02 7.81 -7.27
CA THR A 228 -13.68 7.12 -8.53
C THR A 228 -13.54 5.61 -8.40
N GLY A 229 -13.44 5.11 -7.14
CA GLY A 229 -13.13 3.70 -6.87
C GLY A 229 -14.17 2.94 -6.07
N VAL A 230 -13.80 2.48 -4.86
CA VAL A 230 -14.54 1.46 -4.10
C VAL A 230 -15.57 2.05 -3.15
N THR A 231 -15.21 3.04 -2.32
CA THR A 231 -16.12 3.56 -1.30
C THR A 231 -17.14 4.50 -1.92
N SER A 232 -18.42 4.12 -1.86
CA SER A 232 -19.52 4.95 -2.34
C SER A 232 -19.77 6.13 -1.42
N LYS A 233 -20.50 7.16 -1.95
CA LYS A 233 -20.92 8.32 -1.15
C LYS A 233 -21.81 7.92 0.01
N GLU A 234 -22.68 6.94 -0.21
CA GLU A 234 -23.63 6.42 0.77
C GLU A 234 -22.92 5.69 1.91
N GLU A 235 -21.90 4.88 1.59
CA GLU A 235 -21.05 4.20 2.59
C GLU A 235 -20.21 5.20 3.36
N LEU A 236 -19.61 6.18 2.68
CA LEU A 236 -18.82 7.23 3.31
C LEU A 236 -19.65 8.03 4.34
N ALA A 237 -20.90 8.37 4.00
CA ALA A 237 -21.79 9.10 4.89
C ALA A 237 -22.11 8.36 6.20
N GLN A 238 -21.91 7.04 6.25
CA GLN A 238 -22.14 6.21 7.45
C GLN A 238 -20.90 6.09 8.33
N LYS A 239 -19.73 6.59 7.88
CA LYS A 239 -18.49 6.52 8.67
C LYS A 239 -18.52 7.55 9.80
N GLU A 240 -18.08 7.13 10.98
CA GLU A 240 -18.02 7.99 12.16
C GLU A 240 -17.04 9.15 11.98
N THR A 241 -15.86 8.85 11.43
CA THR A 241 -14.85 9.87 11.10
C THR A 241 -14.89 10.14 9.60
N GLN A 242 -15.11 11.38 9.23
CA GLN A 242 -15.17 11.78 7.82
C GLN A 242 -13.77 12.17 7.29
N PRO A 243 -13.47 12.00 5.99
CA PRO A 243 -12.26 12.57 5.38
C PRO A 243 -12.28 14.10 5.50
N THR A 244 -11.11 14.72 5.43
CA THR A 244 -10.99 16.21 5.46
C THR A 244 -11.71 16.83 4.28
N TYR A 245 -11.58 16.22 3.10
CA TYR A 245 -12.28 16.62 1.88
C TYR A 245 -12.82 15.42 1.12
N THR A 246 -13.90 15.62 0.39
CA THR A 246 -14.47 14.62 -0.52
C THR A 246 -14.81 15.28 -1.85
N PHE A 247 -14.30 14.70 -2.94
CA PHE A 247 -14.52 15.14 -4.30
C PHE A 247 -15.08 14.01 -5.16
N LYS A 248 -15.71 14.36 -6.26
CA LYS A 248 -16.22 13.37 -7.21
C LYS A 248 -15.05 12.65 -7.91
N ASP A 249 -14.07 13.42 -8.34
CA ASP A 249 -12.88 12.95 -9.06
C ASP A 249 -11.70 13.92 -8.87
N LEU A 250 -10.58 13.64 -9.52
CA LEU A 250 -9.38 14.47 -9.44
C LEU A 250 -9.47 15.78 -10.22
N ASN A 251 -10.41 15.92 -11.18
CA ASN A 251 -10.67 17.21 -11.83
C ASN A 251 -11.26 18.20 -10.83
N ASP A 252 -12.16 17.75 -9.95
CA ASP A 252 -12.70 18.59 -8.88
C ASP A 252 -11.61 19.03 -7.90
N VAL A 253 -10.65 18.14 -7.58
CA VAL A 253 -9.48 18.49 -6.75
C VAL A 253 -8.62 19.56 -7.44
N LEU A 254 -8.36 19.42 -8.75
CA LEU A 254 -7.61 20.41 -9.53
C LEU A 254 -8.29 21.78 -9.56
N ASN A 255 -9.60 21.82 -9.80
CA ASN A 255 -10.36 23.07 -9.80
C ASN A 255 -10.22 23.84 -8.48
N GLU A 256 -10.16 23.12 -7.36
CA GLU A 256 -9.94 23.71 -6.03
C GLU A 256 -8.48 24.18 -5.79
N LEU A 257 -7.52 23.60 -6.50
CA LEU A 257 -6.10 23.98 -6.39
C LEU A 257 -5.76 25.18 -7.29
N GLU A 258 -6.50 25.37 -8.39
CA GLU A 258 -6.27 26.45 -9.35
C GLU A 258 -7.07 27.72 -9.05
N GLY A 259 -8.14 27.64 -8.26
CA GLY A 259 -9.05 28.73 -7.88
C GLY A 259 -8.61 29.43 -6.63
#